data_a37d2ac46c471b2d99c38d801ca0a8cd
#
_entry.id   a37d2ac46c471b2d99c38d801ca0a8cd
#
_cell.length_a   1.000
_cell.length_b   1.000
_cell.length_c   1.000
_cell.angle_alpha   90.00
_cell.angle_beta   90.00
_cell.angle_gamma   90.00
#
_symmetry.space_group_name_H-M   'P 1'
#
loop_
_entity.id
_entity.type
_entity.pdbx_description
1 polymer ?
#
loop_
_entity_poly.entity_id
_entity_poly.type
_entity_poly.pdbx_seq_one_letter_code
_entity_poly.pdbx_strand_id
1 'polypeptide(L)'
;MKLNFAKRMSYIKASEIREILKVTEQEDVISFAGGLPAPELFPIDEINEINQIVLKEAGTKALQYTTTEGYVPLREWIANRMNERLGTTFDKDNILITHGSQQGLDLSGKVFLDEGDIVLCESPTYLAAISAFKAYGCSFIELPTDGDGMMMDVLEDVLSNTPHPWEFQ
;
A
#
# COMPACT_ATOMS: atom_id res chain seq x y z
N MET A 1 9.01 25.58 -23.78
CA MET A 1 7.76 24.82 -23.90
C MET A 1 7.12 24.77 -22.52
N LYS A 2 5.89 25.24 -22.35
CA LYS A 2 5.20 25.23 -21.05
C LYS A 2 4.46 23.89 -20.97
N LEU A 3 4.85 23.02 -20.01
CA LEU A 3 4.17 21.73 -19.82
C LEU A 3 2.85 21.96 -19.07
N ASN A 4 1.77 21.35 -19.56
CA ASN A 4 0.50 21.29 -18.85
C ASN A 4 0.43 19.97 -18.09
N PHE A 5 0.39 20.04 -16.76
CA PHE A 5 0.20 18.89 -15.91
C PHE A 5 -1.28 18.55 -15.74
N ALA A 6 -1.58 17.29 -15.47
CA ALA A 6 -2.93 16.86 -15.10
C ALA A 6 -3.37 17.55 -13.79
N LYS A 7 -4.69 17.81 -13.64
CA LYS A 7 -5.27 18.46 -12.44
C LYS A 7 -4.83 17.78 -11.13
N ARG A 8 -4.73 16.45 -11.13
CA ARG A 8 -4.28 15.67 -9.97
C ARG A 8 -2.92 16.08 -9.41
N MET A 9 -2.05 16.67 -10.23
CA MET A 9 -0.74 17.16 -9.79
C MET A 9 -0.85 18.37 -8.85
N SER A 10 -1.97 19.08 -8.82
CA SER A 10 -2.20 20.17 -7.87
C SER A 10 -2.50 19.67 -6.45
N TYR A 11 -2.91 18.41 -6.30
CA TYR A 11 -3.18 17.78 -5.01
C TYR A 11 -1.94 17.14 -4.38
N ILE A 12 -0.90 16.89 -5.20
CA ILE A 12 0.33 16.22 -4.77
C ILE A 12 1.36 17.28 -4.37
N LYS A 13 1.79 17.23 -3.13
CA LYS A 13 2.91 18.06 -2.61
C LYS A 13 4.19 17.21 -2.57
N ALA A 14 5.34 17.88 -2.56
CA ALA A 14 6.61 17.23 -2.29
C ALA A 14 6.57 16.51 -0.94
N SER A 15 7.13 15.30 -0.89
CA SER A 15 7.14 14.50 0.34
C SER A 15 8.13 15.08 1.34
N GLU A 16 7.62 15.54 2.48
CA GLU A 16 8.46 16.00 3.61
C GLU A 16 9.36 14.87 4.14
N ILE A 17 8.89 13.62 4.04
CA ILE A 17 9.67 12.43 4.43
C ILE A 17 10.94 12.31 3.60
N ARG A 18 10.90 12.60 2.29
CA ARG A 18 12.09 12.55 1.44
C ARG A 18 13.16 13.55 1.87
N GLU A 19 12.77 14.71 2.36
CA GLU A 19 13.71 15.68 2.87
C GLU A 19 14.35 15.21 4.19
N ILE A 20 13.55 14.56 5.07
CA ILE A 20 14.06 13.95 6.30
C ILE A 20 15.03 12.80 5.96
N LEU A 21 14.68 11.93 5.00
CA LEU A 21 15.53 10.81 4.60
C LEU A 21 16.88 11.22 4.04
N LYS A 22 17.01 12.38 3.40
CA LYS A 22 18.30 12.92 2.98
C LYS A 22 19.25 13.20 4.15
N VAL A 23 18.72 13.56 5.30
CA VAL A 23 19.53 13.79 6.52
C VAL A 23 19.97 12.47 7.13
N THR A 24 19.19 11.41 6.95
CA THR A 24 19.48 10.07 7.53
C THR A 24 20.56 9.29 6.76
N GLU A 25 20.99 9.77 5.60
CA GLU A 25 22.10 9.18 4.83
C GLU A 25 23.50 9.58 5.39
N GLN A 26 23.55 10.47 6.39
CA GLN A 26 24.82 10.88 7.01
C GLN A 26 25.27 9.82 8.02
N GLU A 27 26.56 9.44 7.99
CA GLU A 27 27.13 8.33 8.78
C GLU A 27 27.02 8.50 10.30
N ASP A 28 26.90 9.74 10.78
CA ASP A 28 26.82 10.09 12.20
C ASP A 28 25.37 10.23 12.71
N VAL A 29 24.37 10.00 11.86
CA VAL A 29 22.96 10.14 12.19
C VAL A 29 22.31 8.79 12.47
N ILE A 30 21.82 8.62 13.69
CA ILE A 30 20.93 7.49 14.05
C ILE A 30 19.50 7.89 13.72
N SER A 31 18.91 7.25 12.71
CA SER A 31 17.56 7.57 12.25
C SER A 31 16.50 6.68 12.90
N PHE A 32 15.48 7.29 13.46
CA PHE A 32 14.22 6.64 13.85
C PHE A 32 13.07 6.94 12.86
N ALA A 33 13.40 7.57 11.73
CA ALA A 33 12.44 7.91 10.67
C ALA A 33 12.54 6.94 9.49
N GLY A 34 11.42 6.78 8.75
CA GLY A 34 11.38 6.06 7.49
C GLY A 34 11.15 4.56 7.56
N GLY A 35 11.30 3.93 8.73
CA GLY A 35 11.02 2.50 8.93
C GLY A 35 11.80 1.58 8.00
N LEU A 36 13.07 1.91 7.69
CA LEU A 36 13.92 1.07 6.85
C LEU A 36 14.23 -0.25 7.55
N PRO A 37 14.16 -1.39 6.85
CA PRO A 37 14.59 -2.67 7.41
C PRO A 37 16.10 -2.64 7.75
N ALA A 38 16.49 -3.40 8.77
CA ALA A 38 17.88 -3.56 9.16
C ALA A 38 18.68 -4.28 8.04
N PRO A 39 19.69 -3.66 7.42
CA PRO A 39 20.38 -4.23 6.25
C PRO A 39 21.07 -5.57 6.54
N GLU A 40 21.55 -5.76 7.77
CA GLU A 40 22.21 -6.98 8.22
C GLU A 40 21.27 -8.21 8.30
N LEU A 41 19.95 -7.98 8.24
CA LEU A 41 18.94 -9.04 8.25
C LEU A 41 18.48 -9.43 6.84
N PHE A 42 19.00 -8.83 5.80
CA PHE A 42 18.65 -9.22 4.43
C PHE A 42 19.22 -10.60 4.11
N PRO A 43 18.37 -11.57 3.67
CA PRO A 43 18.80 -12.93 3.37
C PRO A 43 19.45 -13.01 1.97
N ILE A 44 20.60 -12.35 1.80
CA ILE A 44 21.24 -12.17 0.49
C ILE A 44 21.68 -13.49 -0.12
N ASP A 45 22.29 -14.39 0.69
CA ASP A 45 22.79 -15.67 0.22
C ASP A 45 21.65 -16.59 -0.20
N GLU A 46 20.57 -16.66 0.58
CA GLU A 46 19.36 -17.42 0.27
C GLU A 46 18.68 -16.92 -1.00
N ILE A 47 18.56 -15.59 -1.16
CA ILE A 47 17.99 -14.99 -2.39
C ILE A 47 18.83 -15.36 -3.61
N ASN A 48 20.17 -15.31 -3.49
CA ASN A 48 21.07 -15.66 -4.58
C ASN A 48 20.92 -17.15 -4.96
N GLU A 49 20.89 -18.06 -3.99
CA GLU A 49 20.68 -19.48 -4.21
C GLU A 49 19.34 -19.77 -4.90
N ILE A 50 18.24 -19.17 -4.39
CA ILE A 50 16.90 -19.32 -4.96
C ILE A 50 16.86 -18.80 -6.41
N ASN A 51 17.48 -17.66 -6.69
CA ASN A 51 17.55 -17.12 -8.04
C ASN A 51 18.25 -18.08 -9.01
N GLN A 52 19.34 -18.70 -8.60
CA GLN A 52 20.04 -19.69 -9.42
C GLN A 52 19.17 -20.92 -9.71
N ILE A 53 18.46 -21.42 -8.70
CA ILE A 53 17.51 -22.54 -8.85
C ILE A 53 16.40 -22.19 -9.83
N VAL A 54 15.74 -21.06 -9.63
CA VAL A 54 14.61 -20.61 -10.47
C VAL A 54 15.05 -20.43 -11.92
N LEU A 55 16.18 -19.77 -12.16
CA LEU A 55 16.67 -19.55 -13.54
C LEU A 55 17.09 -20.86 -14.22
N LYS A 56 17.65 -21.81 -13.48
CA LYS A 56 18.03 -23.11 -14.01
C LYS A 56 16.83 -24.00 -14.34
N GLU A 57 15.82 -24.02 -13.47
CA GLU A 57 14.69 -24.95 -13.59
C GLU A 57 13.53 -24.38 -14.41
N ALA A 58 13.30 -23.06 -14.33
CA ALA A 58 12.15 -22.41 -14.92
C ALA A 58 12.47 -21.06 -15.60
N GLY A 59 13.73 -20.80 -15.95
CA GLY A 59 14.20 -19.48 -16.42
C GLY A 59 13.37 -18.89 -17.55
N THR A 60 13.07 -19.66 -18.58
CA THR A 60 12.24 -19.20 -19.70
C THR A 60 10.85 -18.76 -19.23
N LYS A 61 10.24 -19.50 -18.30
CA LYS A 61 8.92 -19.19 -17.77
C LYS A 61 8.98 -18.01 -16.79
N ALA A 62 10.02 -17.95 -15.96
CA ALA A 62 10.20 -16.90 -14.96
C ALA A 62 10.45 -15.51 -15.58
N LEU A 63 11.07 -15.48 -16.78
CA LEU A 63 11.36 -14.26 -17.52
C LEU A 63 10.28 -13.88 -18.54
N GLN A 64 9.22 -14.68 -18.70
CA GLN A 64 8.14 -14.43 -19.65
C GLN A 64 7.01 -13.63 -18.99
N TYR A 65 6.21 -12.96 -19.83
CA TYR A 65 4.94 -12.38 -19.42
C TYR A 65 3.99 -13.42 -18.83
N THR A 66 3.19 -13.01 -17.85
CA THR A 66 2.15 -13.83 -17.23
C THR A 66 0.80 -13.09 -17.22
N THR A 67 -0.21 -13.65 -16.56
CA THR A 67 -1.52 -13.02 -16.39
C THR A 67 -1.44 -11.73 -15.58
N THR A 68 -2.39 -10.83 -15.79
CA THR A 68 -2.48 -9.52 -15.11
C THR A 68 -2.53 -9.68 -13.60
N GLU A 69 -3.24 -10.69 -13.12
CA GLU A 69 -3.42 -10.97 -11.69
C GLU A 69 -2.16 -11.52 -11.01
N GLY A 70 -1.21 -11.99 -11.80
CA GLY A 70 0.05 -12.52 -11.32
C GLY A 70 0.14 -14.05 -11.34
N TYR A 71 1.29 -14.57 -10.93
CA TYR A 71 1.66 -15.97 -11.00
C TYR A 71 0.73 -16.86 -10.14
N VAL A 72 -0.01 -17.76 -10.80
CA VAL A 72 -1.06 -18.57 -10.17
C VAL A 72 -0.57 -19.36 -8.94
N PRO A 73 0.57 -20.07 -8.95
CA PRO A 73 0.99 -20.81 -7.76
C PRO A 73 1.28 -19.92 -6.55
N LEU A 74 1.75 -18.68 -6.76
CA LEU A 74 1.94 -17.72 -5.68
C LEU A 74 0.60 -17.23 -5.12
N ARG A 75 -0.38 -16.97 -5.99
CA ARG A 75 -1.73 -16.56 -5.60
C ARG A 75 -2.42 -17.64 -4.78
N GLU A 76 -2.32 -18.90 -5.20
CA GLU A 76 -2.85 -20.06 -4.46
C GLU A 76 -2.17 -20.20 -3.10
N TRP A 77 -0.85 -20.07 -3.04
CA TRP A 77 -0.11 -20.14 -1.78
C TRP A 77 -0.52 -19.02 -0.80
N ILE A 78 -0.70 -17.78 -1.30
CA ILE A 78 -1.15 -16.65 -0.48
C ILE A 78 -2.56 -16.90 0.04
N ALA A 79 -3.50 -17.33 -0.82
CA ALA A 79 -4.87 -17.62 -0.43
C ALA A 79 -4.92 -18.67 0.68
N ASN A 80 -4.22 -19.79 0.51
CA ASN A 80 -4.13 -20.86 1.52
C ASN A 80 -3.56 -20.34 2.84
N ARG A 81 -2.46 -19.58 2.80
CA ARG A 81 -1.87 -18.98 4.00
C ARG A 81 -2.83 -18.04 4.73
N MET A 82 -3.60 -17.23 4.01
CA MET A 82 -4.61 -16.36 4.62
C MET A 82 -5.74 -17.18 5.25
N ASN A 83 -6.21 -18.21 4.55
CA ASN A 83 -7.24 -19.11 5.08
C ASN A 83 -6.82 -19.80 6.38
N GLU A 84 -5.58 -20.31 6.43
CA GLU A 84 -5.02 -20.95 7.63
C GLU A 84 -4.87 -19.98 8.81
N ARG A 85 -4.44 -18.73 8.54
CA ARG A 85 -4.13 -17.76 9.60
C ARG A 85 -5.33 -16.95 10.08
N LEU A 86 -6.23 -16.62 9.18
CA LEU A 86 -7.32 -15.68 9.41
C LEU A 86 -8.70 -16.33 9.37
N GLY A 87 -8.77 -17.65 9.05
CA GLY A 87 -10.06 -18.38 8.95
C GLY A 87 -10.89 -17.90 7.75
N THR A 88 -10.30 -17.35 6.71
CA THR A 88 -10.97 -16.92 5.49
C THR A 88 -11.21 -18.10 4.54
N THR A 89 -11.92 -17.87 3.44
CA THR A 89 -12.22 -18.87 2.40
C THR A 89 -11.82 -18.36 1.02
N PHE A 90 -10.66 -17.71 0.92
CA PHE A 90 -10.17 -17.17 -0.33
C PHE A 90 -9.65 -18.27 -1.26
N ASP A 91 -9.77 -18.03 -2.55
CA ASP A 91 -9.06 -18.76 -3.59
C ASP A 91 -8.10 -17.84 -4.36
N LYS A 92 -7.43 -18.36 -5.38
CA LYS A 92 -6.50 -17.59 -6.20
C LYS A 92 -7.13 -16.36 -6.88
N ASP A 93 -8.44 -16.38 -7.13
CA ASP A 93 -9.12 -15.32 -7.86
C ASP A 93 -9.50 -14.13 -6.95
N ASN A 94 -9.33 -14.29 -5.63
CA ASN A 94 -9.36 -13.20 -4.66
C ASN A 94 -8.00 -12.50 -4.46
N ILE A 95 -6.94 -12.97 -5.13
CA ILE A 95 -5.57 -12.46 -4.94
C ILE A 95 -5.07 -11.78 -6.21
N LEU A 96 -4.62 -10.54 -6.06
CA LEU A 96 -3.91 -9.76 -7.08
C LEU A 96 -2.49 -9.46 -6.61
N ILE A 97 -1.50 -9.79 -7.41
CA ILE A 97 -0.10 -9.48 -7.12
C ILE A 97 0.23 -8.08 -7.62
N THR A 98 0.78 -7.25 -6.75
CA THR A 98 1.22 -5.88 -7.07
C THR A 98 2.72 -5.70 -6.83
N HIS A 99 3.30 -4.69 -7.47
CA HIS A 99 4.70 -4.28 -7.27
C HIS A 99 4.82 -3.42 -6.00
N GLY A 100 4.69 -4.09 -4.86
CA GLY A 100 4.68 -3.44 -3.54
C GLY A 100 3.36 -2.76 -3.19
N SER A 101 3.25 -2.32 -1.94
CA SER A 101 2.03 -1.71 -1.39
C SER A 101 1.65 -0.39 -2.07
N GLN A 102 2.63 0.36 -2.59
CA GLN A 102 2.36 1.62 -3.27
C GLN A 102 1.47 1.43 -4.52
N GLN A 103 1.71 0.38 -5.31
CA GLN A 103 0.84 0.06 -6.44
C GLN A 103 -0.53 -0.40 -5.96
N GLY A 104 -0.60 -1.19 -4.90
CA GLY A 104 -1.87 -1.61 -4.30
C GLY A 104 -2.71 -0.41 -3.86
N LEU A 105 -2.11 0.55 -3.16
CA LEU A 105 -2.76 1.78 -2.72
C LEU A 105 -3.24 2.63 -3.90
N ASP A 106 -2.39 2.82 -4.92
CA ASP A 106 -2.76 3.60 -6.11
C ASP A 106 -3.92 2.96 -6.87
N LEU A 107 -3.89 1.64 -7.06
CA LEU A 107 -4.98 0.90 -7.69
C LEU A 107 -6.27 0.97 -6.87
N SER A 108 -6.19 0.88 -5.55
CA SER A 108 -7.35 1.03 -4.66
C SER A 108 -7.95 2.43 -4.80
N GLY A 109 -7.13 3.47 -4.75
CA GLY A 109 -7.59 4.84 -4.97
C GLY A 109 -8.22 5.03 -6.35
N LYS A 110 -7.63 4.43 -7.38
CA LYS A 110 -8.13 4.51 -8.76
C LYS A 110 -9.49 3.84 -8.97
N VAL A 111 -9.77 2.77 -8.20
CA VAL A 111 -11.01 1.98 -8.34
C VAL A 111 -12.13 2.53 -7.48
N PHE A 112 -11.81 3.09 -6.32
CA PHE A 112 -12.80 3.41 -5.30
C PHE A 112 -12.96 4.89 -4.99
N LEU A 113 -12.08 5.79 -5.51
CA LEU A 113 -12.09 7.19 -5.13
C LEU A 113 -12.31 8.11 -6.34
N ASP A 114 -13.30 8.98 -6.20
CA ASP A 114 -13.52 10.14 -7.07
C ASP A 114 -13.15 11.45 -6.34
N GLU A 115 -13.05 12.55 -7.12
CA GLU A 115 -12.76 13.87 -6.56
C GLU A 115 -13.90 14.32 -5.64
N GLY A 116 -13.55 14.64 -4.40
CA GLY A 116 -14.49 15.08 -3.37
C GLY A 116 -14.90 14.00 -2.39
N ASP A 117 -14.54 12.74 -2.64
CA ASP A 117 -14.79 11.64 -1.70
C ASP A 117 -14.07 11.84 -0.38
N ILE A 118 -14.58 11.19 0.66
CA ILE A 118 -14.02 11.23 2.00
C ILE A 118 -13.40 9.87 2.32
N VAL A 119 -12.13 9.89 2.74
CA VAL A 119 -11.42 8.72 3.27
C VAL A 119 -11.32 8.85 4.77
N LEU A 120 -11.88 7.90 5.50
CA LEU A 120 -11.70 7.78 6.94
C LEU A 120 -10.39 7.04 7.21
N CYS A 121 -9.55 7.57 8.08
CA CYS A 121 -8.28 6.96 8.43
C CYS A 121 -7.97 7.13 9.91
N GLU A 122 -7.14 6.25 10.43
CA GLU A 122 -6.61 6.36 11.79
C GLU A 122 -5.69 7.56 11.95
N SER A 123 -5.56 8.08 13.16
CA SER A 123 -4.60 9.11 13.52
C SER A 123 -3.75 8.62 14.71
N PRO A 124 -2.47 8.30 14.48
CA PRO A 124 -1.69 8.41 13.23
C PRO A 124 -1.98 7.30 12.20
N THR A 125 -1.68 7.59 10.91
CA THR A 125 -1.86 6.63 9.82
C THR A 125 -0.62 6.56 8.90
N TYR A 126 -0.67 5.64 7.93
CA TYR A 126 0.41 5.43 6.96
C TYR A 126 0.46 6.55 5.92
N LEU A 127 1.54 7.34 5.94
CA LEU A 127 1.68 8.54 5.10
C LEU A 127 1.69 8.26 3.60
N ALA A 128 2.16 7.07 3.17
CA ALA A 128 2.15 6.71 1.76
C ALA A 128 0.72 6.47 1.25
N ALA A 129 -0.20 5.96 2.09
CA ALA A 129 -1.62 5.82 1.74
C ALA A 129 -2.26 7.20 1.55
N ILE A 130 -2.05 8.13 2.47
CA ILE A 130 -2.51 9.52 2.32
C ILE A 130 -2.01 10.14 1.02
N SER A 131 -0.72 9.94 0.70
CA SER A 131 -0.12 10.50 -0.51
C SER A 131 -0.69 9.90 -1.80
N ALA A 132 -0.95 8.58 -1.81
CA ALA A 132 -1.56 7.88 -2.93
C ALA A 132 -2.99 8.37 -3.17
N PHE A 133 -3.81 8.41 -2.13
CA PHE A 133 -5.22 8.76 -2.23
C PHE A 133 -5.45 10.25 -2.53
N LYS A 134 -4.60 11.15 -2.01
CA LYS A 134 -4.65 12.58 -2.37
C LYS A 134 -4.60 12.84 -3.87
N ALA A 135 -3.93 11.98 -4.64
CA ALA A 135 -3.86 12.11 -6.10
C ALA A 135 -5.25 12.03 -6.77
N TYR A 136 -6.23 11.44 -6.11
CA TYR A 136 -7.60 11.30 -6.59
C TYR A 136 -8.52 12.45 -6.15
N GLY A 137 -7.99 13.41 -5.38
CA GLY A 137 -8.75 14.62 -4.98
C GLY A 137 -9.72 14.38 -3.83
N CYS A 138 -9.55 13.29 -3.08
CA CYS A 138 -10.34 13.00 -1.89
C CYS A 138 -9.91 13.86 -0.69
N SER A 139 -10.78 13.93 0.31
CA SER A 139 -10.55 14.53 1.63
C SER A 139 -10.37 13.45 2.68
N PHE A 140 -9.77 13.80 3.84
CA PHE A 140 -9.53 12.86 4.92
C PHE A 140 -10.24 13.33 6.19
N ILE A 141 -10.84 12.38 6.90
CA ILE A 141 -11.28 12.54 8.28
C ILE A 141 -10.44 11.59 9.13
N GLU A 142 -9.69 12.15 10.07
CA GLU A 142 -8.84 11.43 10.98
C GLU A 142 -9.63 10.97 12.20
N LEU A 143 -9.54 9.69 12.52
CA LEU A 143 -10.18 9.08 13.67
C LEU A 143 -9.13 8.71 14.73
N PRO A 144 -9.34 9.04 16.00
CA PRO A 144 -8.41 8.69 17.05
C PRO A 144 -8.32 7.16 17.22
N THR A 145 -7.17 6.71 17.73
CA THR A 145 -6.91 5.31 18.09
C THR A 145 -6.67 5.17 19.58
N ASP A 146 -6.97 3.99 20.11
CA ASP A 146 -6.62 3.55 21.45
C ASP A 146 -5.69 2.31 21.40
N GLY A 147 -5.64 1.52 22.47
CA GLY A 147 -4.81 0.33 22.56
C GLY A 147 -5.25 -0.82 21.65
N ASP A 148 -6.49 -0.80 21.17
CA ASP A 148 -7.09 -1.82 20.33
C ASP A 148 -7.22 -1.41 18.83
N GLY A 149 -6.93 -0.14 18.52
CA GLY A 149 -6.98 0.43 17.18
C GLY A 149 -7.94 1.61 17.06
N MET A 150 -8.63 1.75 15.93
CA MET A 150 -9.60 2.82 15.68
C MET A 150 -10.74 2.80 16.70
N MET A 151 -11.04 3.95 17.31
CA MET A 151 -12.16 4.09 18.23
C MET A 151 -13.50 4.01 17.50
N MET A 152 -14.21 2.90 17.70
CA MET A 152 -15.41 2.58 16.92
C MET A 152 -16.61 3.45 17.26
N ASP A 153 -16.71 3.96 18.49
CA ASP A 153 -17.73 4.92 18.91
C ASP A 153 -17.58 6.28 18.20
N VAL A 154 -16.34 6.73 18.01
CA VAL A 154 -16.05 7.94 17.24
C VAL A 154 -16.33 7.73 15.74
N LEU A 155 -16.01 6.55 15.20
CA LEU A 155 -16.35 6.20 13.83
C LEU A 155 -17.87 6.23 13.61
N GLU A 156 -18.66 5.65 14.51
CA GLU A 156 -20.12 5.64 14.44
C GLU A 156 -20.71 7.05 14.49
N ASP A 157 -20.18 7.90 15.37
CA ASP A 157 -20.58 9.30 15.47
C ASP A 157 -20.29 10.08 14.17
N VAL A 158 -19.07 9.93 13.62
CA VAL A 158 -18.67 10.55 12.37
C VAL A 158 -19.57 10.09 11.22
N LEU A 159 -19.82 8.79 11.10
CA LEU A 159 -20.69 8.24 10.05
C LEU A 159 -22.14 8.74 10.18
N SER A 160 -22.64 8.90 11.40
CA SER A 160 -24.01 9.38 11.68
C SER A 160 -24.19 10.88 11.41
N ASN A 161 -23.15 11.68 11.61
CA ASN A 161 -23.22 13.14 11.56
C ASN A 161 -22.62 13.75 10.30
N THR A 162 -21.92 12.96 9.48
CA THR A 162 -21.35 13.44 8.23
C THR A 162 -22.42 13.36 7.13
N PRO A 163 -22.79 14.45 6.45
CA PRO A 163 -23.76 14.40 5.34
C PRO A 163 -23.20 13.52 4.21
N HIS A 164 -23.95 12.49 3.85
CA HIS A 164 -23.37 11.45 3.04
C HIS A 164 -23.97 11.11 1.74
N PRO A 165 -23.11 10.70 0.76
CA PRO A 165 -23.50 9.88 -0.37
C PRO A 165 -23.27 8.36 -0.14
N TRP A 166 -23.28 7.84 1.11
CA TRP A 166 -23.23 6.38 1.32
C TRP A 166 -24.62 5.75 1.08
N GLU A 167 -25.15 5.87 -0.09
CA GLU A 167 -26.14 4.92 -0.55
C GLU A 167 -25.38 3.71 -1.10
N PHE A 168 -25.25 2.67 -0.28
CA PHE A 168 -24.84 1.36 -0.76
C PHE A 168 -25.84 0.93 -1.84
N GLN A 169 -25.42 0.93 -3.09
CA GLN A 169 -26.15 0.30 -4.18
C GLN A 169 -25.91 -1.20 -4.20
#